data_59e8347b9e71888cf1cd1e0f98c24b33
#
_entry.id   59e8347b9e71888cf1cd1e0f98c24b33
#
_cell.length_a   1.000
_cell.length_b   1.000
_cell.length_c   1.000
_cell.angle_alpha   90.00
_cell.angle_beta   90.00
_cell.angle_gamma   90.00
#
_symmetry.space_group_name_H-M   'P 1'
#
loop_
_entity.id
_entity.type
_entity.pdbx_description
1 polymer ?
#
loop_
_entity_poly.entity_id
_entity_poly.type
_entity_poly.pdbx_seq_one_letter_code
_entity_poly.pdbx_strand_id
1 'polypeptide(L)'
;MKTEGQAMKALKKKAVHTQAPTSTEILLAELREECERVVSLIRRFEATPDSKRERDDILGELSAAVLHLHTHTAGLDEFLCEVE
;
A
#
# COMPACT_ATOMS: atom_id res chain seq x y z
N MET A 1 29.99 4.01 -21.93
CA MET A 1 29.62 4.25 -21.94
C MET A 1 29.40 4.19 -21.55
N LYS A 2 29.28 4.30 -21.34
CA LYS A 2 28.84 4.50 -21.02
C LYS A 2 28.32 4.62 -20.56
N THR A 3 28.12 4.50 -20.24
CA THR A 3 27.42 4.74 -19.93
C THR A 3 27.03 4.71 -19.33
N GLU A 4 26.70 4.74 -19.09
CA GLU A 4 26.16 4.92 -18.76
C GLU A 4 25.92 4.91 -18.17
N GLY A 5 26.11 4.78 -18.07
CA GLY A 5 25.60 5.10 -17.73
C GLY A 5 25.52 4.99 -17.01
N GLN A 6 25.34 4.90 -16.96
CA GLN A 6 25.10 5.12 -16.50
C GLN A 6 24.74 5.37 -15.95
N ALA A 7 24.70 5.35 -15.91
CA ALA A 7 24.16 5.77 -15.52
C ALA A 7 23.84 5.64 -14.80
N MET A 8 23.71 5.55 -14.67
CA MET A 8 23.27 5.69 -14.14
C MET A 8 23.19 5.72 -13.40
N LYS A 9 23.27 5.81 -13.25
CA LYS A 9 23.08 5.98 -12.69
C LYS A 9 22.86 6.31 -12.01
N ALA A 10 22.87 6.40 -11.92
CA ALA A 10 22.47 6.87 -11.41
C ALA A 10 22.24 6.91 -10.81
N LEU A 11 22.11 6.80 -10.51
CA LEU A 11 21.70 6.95 -10.03
C LEU A 11 21.72 6.95 -9.35
N LYS A 12 21.80 7.00 -9.08
CA LYS A 12 21.63 7.00 -8.48
C LYS A 12 21.74 7.25 -7.77
N LYS A 13 21.76 7.31 -7.47
CA LYS A 13 21.63 7.49 -6.78
C LYS A 13 21.63 7.68 -6.03
N LYS A 14 21.54 7.90 -5.82
CA LYS A 14 21.25 7.99 -5.07
C LYS A 14 21.49 7.73 -4.42
N ALA A 15 21.38 7.85 -4.21
CA ALA A 15 21.35 7.60 -3.56
C ALA A 15 21.86 7.01 -3.11
N VAL A 16 22.22 7.40 -3.18
CA VAL A 16 22.49 6.86 -2.73
C VAL A 16 22.59 6.20 -1.98
N HIS A 17 22.52 6.57 -1.88
CA HIS A 17 22.37 5.89 -1.19
C HIS A 17 21.71 4.82 -1.04
N THR A 18 21.67 4.67 -1.11
CA THR A 18 20.89 3.56 -1.10
C THR A 18 20.89 2.83 0.16
N GLN A 19 20.16 3.25 1.02
CA GLN A 19 19.90 2.56 2.25
C GLN A 19 18.62 1.79 2.13
N ALA A 20 18.52 0.69 2.90
CA ALA A 20 17.25 -0.01 3.00
C ALA A 20 16.19 0.93 3.57
N PRO A 21 14.92 0.77 3.16
CA PRO A 21 13.86 1.61 3.69
C PRO A 21 13.73 1.43 5.20
N THR A 22 13.36 2.50 5.87
CA THR A 22 13.13 2.46 7.31
C THR A 22 11.86 1.69 7.62
N SER A 23 11.72 1.31 8.88
CA SER A 23 10.48 0.66 9.33
C SER A 23 9.26 1.53 9.04
N THR A 24 9.41 2.84 9.22
CA THR A 24 8.31 3.75 8.95
C THR A 24 7.94 3.71 7.47
N GLU A 25 8.94 3.74 6.59
CA GLU A 25 8.67 3.72 5.16
C GLU A 25 7.99 2.43 4.74
N ILE A 26 8.42 1.31 5.31
CA ILE A 26 7.80 0.03 5.00
C ILE A 26 6.34 0.00 5.46
N LEU A 27 6.10 0.47 6.69
CA LEU A 27 4.74 0.50 7.21
C LEU A 27 3.82 1.38 6.38
N LEU A 28 4.33 2.53 5.94
CA LEU A 28 3.52 3.44 5.14
C LEU A 28 3.24 2.87 3.76
N ALA A 29 4.21 2.15 3.18
CA ALA A 29 3.99 1.51 1.88
C ALA A 29 2.93 0.43 2.00
N GLU A 30 2.98 -0.37 3.06
CA GLU A 30 1.98 -1.41 3.27
C GLU A 30 0.61 -0.80 3.52
N LEU A 31 0.57 0.28 4.29
CA LEU A 31 -0.70 0.96 4.55
C LEU A 31 -1.31 1.48 3.25
N ARG A 32 -0.47 2.06 2.40
CA ARG A 32 -0.96 2.57 1.12
C ARG A 32 -1.57 1.45 0.29
N GLU A 33 -0.86 0.32 0.19
CA GLU A 33 -1.34 -0.79 -0.60
C GLU A 33 -2.68 -1.31 -0.09
N GLU A 34 -2.83 -1.38 1.22
CA GLU A 34 -4.08 -1.86 1.78
C GLU A 34 -5.22 -0.88 1.58
N CYS A 35 -4.92 0.39 1.69
CA CYS A 35 -5.94 1.41 1.41
C CYS A 35 -6.37 1.38 -0.04
N GLU A 36 -5.41 1.20 -0.96
CA GLU A 36 -5.73 1.11 -2.37
C GLU A 36 -6.58 -0.11 -2.67
N ARG A 37 -6.31 -1.21 -1.98
CA ARG A 37 -7.10 -2.41 -2.15
C ARG A 37 -8.54 -2.18 -1.70
N VAL A 38 -8.71 -1.52 -0.55
CA VAL A 38 -10.06 -1.23 -0.05
C VAL A 38 -10.80 -0.33 -1.05
N VAL A 39 -10.15 0.70 -1.54
CA VAL A 39 -10.77 1.62 -2.50
C VAL A 39 -11.15 0.87 -3.78
N SER A 40 -10.26 0.02 -4.26
CA SER A 40 -10.52 -0.76 -5.46
C SER A 40 -11.74 -1.67 -5.29
N LEU A 41 -11.85 -2.30 -4.13
CA LEU A 41 -12.99 -3.18 -3.87
C LEU A 41 -14.30 -2.41 -3.78
N ILE A 42 -14.26 -1.22 -3.19
CA ILE A 42 -15.45 -0.38 -3.14
C ILE A 42 -15.88 0.01 -4.54
N ARG A 43 -14.91 0.37 -5.39
CA ARG A 43 -15.23 0.74 -6.78
C ARG A 43 -15.85 -0.43 -7.53
N ARG A 44 -15.30 -1.63 -7.33
CA ARG A 44 -15.88 -2.82 -7.96
C ARG A 44 -17.30 -3.06 -7.50
N PHE A 45 -17.54 -2.88 -6.21
CA PHE A 45 -18.87 -3.05 -5.65
C PHE A 45 -19.84 -2.05 -6.29
N GLU A 46 -19.42 -0.80 -6.41
CA GLU A 46 -20.26 0.23 -7.01
C GLU A 46 -20.54 -0.03 -8.48
N ALA A 47 -19.61 -0.68 -9.17
CA ALA A 47 -19.74 -0.96 -10.59
C ALA A 47 -20.53 -2.23 -10.88
N THR A 48 -20.98 -2.96 -9.87
CA THR A 48 -21.65 -4.24 -10.05
C THR A 48 -22.99 -4.24 -9.32
N PRO A 49 -23.93 -3.37 -9.72
CA PRO A 49 -25.16 -3.20 -8.94
C PRO A 49 -26.17 -4.32 -9.11
N ASP A 50 -26.12 -5.06 -10.22
CA ASP A 50 -27.19 -5.95 -10.59
C ASP A 50 -26.94 -7.42 -10.25
N SER A 51 -25.77 -7.75 -9.75
CA SER A 51 -25.44 -9.13 -9.46
C SER A 51 -25.22 -9.31 -7.97
N LYS A 52 -26.22 -9.91 -7.33
CA LYS A 52 -26.12 -10.13 -5.88
C LYS A 52 -24.93 -11.02 -5.55
N ARG A 53 -24.71 -12.06 -6.36
CA ARG A 53 -23.60 -12.97 -6.07
C ARG A 53 -22.25 -12.28 -6.15
N GLU A 54 -22.04 -11.49 -7.21
CA GLU A 54 -20.78 -10.78 -7.35
C GLU A 54 -20.60 -9.75 -6.25
N ARG A 55 -21.69 -9.07 -5.88
CA ARG A 55 -21.62 -8.09 -4.80
C ARG A 55 -21.30 -8.76 -3.49
N ASP A 56 -21.89 -9.92 -3.20
CA ASP A 56 -21.60 -10.65 -1.98
C ASP A 56 -20.14 -11.09 -1.96
N ASP A 57 -19.61 -11.55 -3.10
CA ASP A 57 -18.20 -11.94 -3.18
C ASP A 57 -17.29 -10.75 -2.90
N ILE A 58 -17.61 -9.60 -3.46
CA ILE A 58 -16.82 -8.40 -3.23
C ILE A 58 -16.87 -7.99 -1.77
N LEU A 59 -18.05 -8.07 -1.16
CA LEU A 59 -18.18 -7.73 0.25
C LEU A 59 -17.35 -8.67 1.14
N GLY A 60 -17.25 -9.94 0.74
CA GLY A 60 -16.40 -10.87 1.45
C GLY A 60 -14.94 -10.47 1.37
N GLU A 61 -14.48 -10.12 0.16
CA GLU A 61 -13.10 -9.65 0.00
C GLU A 61 -12.88 -8.35 0.74
N LEU A 62 -13.85 -7.46 0.71
CA LEU A 62 -13.74 -6.19 1.39
C LEU A 62 -13.66 -6.38 2.89
N SER A 63 -14.45 -7.31 3.43
CA SER A 63 -14.40 -7.60 4.85
C SER A 63 -13.01 -8.08 5.26
N ALA A 64 -12.40 -8.94 4.46
CA ALA A 64 -11.05 -9.42 4.74
C ALA A 64 -10.04 -8.29 4.66
N ALA A 65 -10.18 -7.41 3.66
CA ALA A 65 -9.28 -6.29 3.50
C ALA A 65 -9.39 -5.31 4.67
N VAL A 66 -10.60 -5.07 5.14
CA VAL A 66 -10.82 -4.19 6.28
C VAL A 66 -10.22 -4.79 7.55
N LEU A 67 -10.36 -6.10 7.72
CA LEU A 67 -9.75 -6.76 8.87
C LEU A 67 -8.23 -6.65 8.82
N HIS A 68 -7.64 -6.83 7.64
CA HIS A 68 -6.22 -6.66 7.45
C HIS A 68 -5.78 -5.25 7.81
N LEU A 69 -6.54 -4.27 7.32
CA LEU A 69 -6.24 -2.87 7.59
C LEU A 69 -6.34 -2.59 9.09
N HIS A 70 -7.37 -3.11 9.73
CA HIS A 70 -7.54 -2.93 11.16
C HIS A 70 -6.34 -3.48 11.93
N THR A 71 -5.91 -4.69 11.57
CA THR A 71 -4.79 -5.33 12.24
C THR A 71 -3.50 -4.52 12.06
N HIS A 72 -3.26 -4.04 10.84
CA HIS A 72 -2.03 -3.31 10.54
C HIS A 72 -2.04 -1.90 11.13
N THR A 73 -3.21 -1.32 11.36
CA THR A 73 -3.27 0.03 11.89
C THR A 73 -3.44 0.09 13.40
N ALA A 74 -3.57 -1.07 14.05
CA ALA A 74 -3.69 -1.11 15.50
C ALA A 74 -2.44 -0.50 16.12
N GLY A 75 -2.60 0.60 16.84
CA GLY A 75 -1.47 1.29 17.44
C GLY A 75 -0.64 2.13 16.50
N LEU A 76 -0.98 2.14 15.22
CA LEU A 76 -0.20 2.88 14.24
C LEU A 76 -0.26 4.38 14.47
N ASP A 77 -1.38 4.87 14.95
CA ASP A 77 -1.51 6.29 15.25
C ASP A 77 -0.49 6.72 16.31
N GLU A 78 -0.30 5.91 17.34
CA GLU A 78 0.68 6.21 18.36
C GLU A 78 2.10 6.13 17.80
N PHE A 79 2.34 5.10 16.99
CA PHE A 79 3.65 4.93 16.38
C PHE A 79 4.01 6.14 15.52
N LEU A 80 3.07 6.61 14.71
CA LEU A 80 3.33 7.74 13.83
C LEU A 80 3.58 9.03 14.60
N CYS A 81 2.94 9.17 15.75
CA CYS A 81 3.20 10.34 16.59
C CYS A 81 4.60 10.33 17.18
N GLU A 82 5.16 9.16 17.37
CA GLU A 82 6.44 9.02 18.05
C GLU A 82 7.65 9.12 17.13
N VAL A 83 7.45 8.89 15.82
CA VAL A 83 8.60 8.82 14.91
C VAL A 83 9.05 10.16 14.40
N GLU A 84 8.44 11.24 14.84
CA GLU A 84 8.94 12.54 14.44
C GLU A 84 10.28 12.83 15.11
#